data_eb10b1a4a2e14d62f0e41425c3f7e16e
#
_entry.id   eb10b1a4a2e14d62f0e41425c3f7e16e
#
_cell.length_a   1.000
_cell.length_b   1.000
_cell.length_c   1.000
_cell.angle_alpha   90.00
_cell.angle_beta   90.00
_cell.angle_gamma   90.00
#
_symmetry.space_group_name_H-M   'P 1'
#
loop_
_entity.id
_entity.type
_entity.pdbx_description
1 polymer ?
#
loop_
_entity_poly.entity_id
_entity_poly.type
_entity_poly.pdbx_seq_one_letter_code
_entity_poly.pdbx_strand_id
1 'polypeptide(L)'
;MFYFPVEYFLQVYSLPLIGEVRFQKDYFSEYPEQIRVGSDGYDGLRLRTAVSYIRKPGYYAVHYNQPGTVAIGAILRLNDGAIAVFSGEPNQSEQGILSPVYTLESNASLAVPTGLIFIRFAESVDVESQREVINQAGYEVAQSLSYAPHTAWLRAKSGKIVDAIAGISQLEAIANVKSVEPQMLMERGLR
;
A
#
# COMPACT_ATOMS: atom_id res chain seq x y z
N MET A 1 -77.12 8.08 -31.91
CA MET A 1 -75.80 8.51 -32.39
C MET A 1 -75.05 8.93 -31.16
N PHE A 2 -74.36 7.98 -30.50
CA PHE A 2 -73.63 8.26 -29.26
C PHE A 2 -72.14 8.25 -29.55
N TYR A 3 -71.52 9.40 -29.26
CA TYR A 3 -70.08 9.56 -29.34
C TYR A 3 -69.50 9.21 -27.96
N PHE A 4 -68.54 8.24 -27.87
CA PHE A 4 -67.74 7.97 -26.74
C PHE A 4 -66.35 8.58 -26.97
N PRO A 5 -65.81 9.42 -26.08
CA PRO A 5 -64.42 9.83 -26.15
C PRO A 5 -63.53 8.71 -25.57
N VAL A 6 -62.53 8.31 -26.38
CA VAL A 6 -61.48 7.37 -25.93
C VAL A 6 -60.42 8.22 -25.23
N GLU A 7 -60.42 8.15 -23.91
CA GLU A 7 -59.30 8.70 -23.12
C GLU A 7 -58.15 7.70 -23.18
N TYR A 8 -57.09 8.10 -23.88
CA TYR A 8 -55.80 7.40 -23.79
C TYR A 8 -55.13 7.76 -22.47
N PHE A 9 -55.10 6.84 -21.50
CA PHE A 9 -54.24 6.88 -20.35
C PHE A 9 -52.81 6.62 -20.80
N LEU A 10 -52.03 7.68 -20.97
CA LEU A 10 -50.59 7.62 -21.04
C LEU A 10 -50.03 7.27 -19.66
N GLN A 11 -49.82 5.98 -19.42
CA GLN A 11 -49.11 5.50 -18.26
C GLN A 11 -47.62 5.78 -18.47
N VAL A 12 -47.14 6.93 -17.92
CA VAL A 12 -45.73 7.28 -17.88
C VAL A 12 -45.04 6.37 -16.92
N TYR A 13 -44.42 5.32 -17.41
CA TYR A 13 -43.46 4.54 -16.65
C TYR A 13 -42.26 5.45 -16.35
N SER A 14 -42.16 5.97 -15.12
CA SER A 14 -40.94 6.56 -14.65
C SER A 14 -39.88 5.48 -14.53
N LEU A 15 -38.95 5.47 -15.48
CA LEU A 15 -37.73 4.69 -15.36
C LEU A 15 -37.03 5.14 -14.07
N PRO A 16 -36.52 4.19 -13.26
CA PRO A 16 -35.70 4.57 -12.11
C PRO A 16 -34.51 5.36 -12.63
N LEU A 17 -34.31 6.54 -12.07
CA LEU A 17 -33.11 7.35 -12.27
C LEU A 17 -31.91 6.41 -12.06
N ILE A 18 -31.19 6.12 -13.16
CA ILE A 18 -29.89 5.48 -13.11
C ILE A 18 -29.06 6.39 -12.21
N GLY A 19 -28.77 5.91 -10.98
CA GLY A 19 -28.00 6.67 -10.03
C GLY A 19 -26.73 7.21 -10.73
N GLU A 20 -26.45 8.48 -10.54
CA GLU A 20 -25.21 9.08 -11.02
C GLU A 20 -24.07 8.16 -10.61
N VAL A 21 -23.41 7.55 -11.58
CA VAL A 21 -22.13 6.87 -11.36
C VAL A 21 -21.16 7.98 -11.01
N ARG A 22 -21.05 8.29 -9.72
CA ARG A 22 -19.98 9.14 -9.22
C ARG A 22 -18.70 8.39 -9.47
N PHE A 23 -17.95 8.83 -10.48
CA PHE A 23 -16.56 8.41 -10.64
C PHE A 23 -15.82 8.83 -9.37
N GLN A 24 -15.66 7.90 -8.45
CA GLN A 24 -14.88 8.10 -7.25
C GLN A 24 -13.44 8.38 -7.70
N LYS A 25 -12.91 9.55 -7.34
CA LYS A 25 -11.55 9.93 -7.70
C LYS A 25 -10.60 8.93 -7.03
N ASP A 26 -9.86 8.17 -7.84
CA ASP A 26 -8.82 7.29 -7.29
C ASP A 26 -7.58 8.14 -6.95
N TYR A 27 -7.46 8.51 -5.69
CA TYR A 27 -6.34 9.30 -5.15
C TYR A 27 -5.01 8.54 -5.19
N PHE A 28 -5.07 7.23 -5.38
CA PHE A 28 -3.94 6.32 -5.29
C PHE A 28 -3.75 5.47 -6.54
N SER A 29 -4.19 5.97 -7.71
CA SER A 29 -4.06 5.27 -8.99
C SER A 29 -2.62 4.92 -9.39
N GLU A 30 -1.63 5.66 -8.86
CA GLU A 30 -0.21 5.38 -9.07
C GLU A 30 0.30 4.17 -8.26
N TYR A 31 -0.43 3.76 -7.22
CA TYR A 31 -0.07 2.62 -6.37
C TYR A 31 -0.61 1.31 -6.95
N PRO A 32 0.12 0.19 -6.80
CA PRO A 32 -0.38 -1.09 -7.26
C PRO A 32 -1.62 -1.53 -6.48
N GLU A 33 -2.54 -2.20 -7.17
CA GLU A 33 -3.73 -2.83 -6.53
C GLU A 33 -3.34 -3.97 -5.59
N GLN A 34 -2.26 -4.66 -5.90
CA GLN A 34 -1.75 -5.78 -5.13
C GLN A 34 -0.23 -5.69 -4.99
N ILE A 35 0.26 -5.96 -3.77
CA ILE A 35 1.68 -6.12 -3.47
C ILE A 35 1.88 -7.56 -3.04
N ARG A 36 2.64 -8.31 -3.82
CA ARG A 36 3.02 -9.69 -3.49
C ARG A 36 4.45 -9.70 -2.94
N VAL A 37 4.63 -10.33 -1.79
CA VAL A 37 5.90 -10.38 -1.06
C VAL A 37 6.34 -11.82 -0.91
N GLY A 38 7.58 -12.10 -1.27
CA GLY A 38 8.13 -13.45 -1.26
C GLY A 38 7.65 -14.28 -2.43
N SER A 39 8.12 -15.53 -2.48
CA SER A 39 7.73 -16.53 -3.45
C SER A 39 7.32 -17.82 -2.73
N ASP A 40 6.36 -18.53 -3.30
CA ASP A 40 6.05 -19.88 -2.86
C ASP A 40 7.27 -20.77 -3.09
N GLY A 41 7.62 -21.59 -2.12
CA GLY A 41 8.79 -22.46 -2.20
C GLY A 41 9.13 -23.12 -0.87
N TYR A 42 10.26 -23.78 -0.87
CA TYR A 42 10.79 -24.41 0.33
C TYR A 42 12.10 -23.74 0.76
N ASP A 43 12.22 -23.47 2.05
CA ASP A 43 13.48 -23.09 2.69
C ASP A 43 13.89 -24.23 3.62
N GLY A 44 14.68 -25.12 3.09
CA GLY A 44 14.97 -26.39 3.75
C GLY A 44 13.70 -27.25 3.91
N LEU A 45 13.24 -27.46 5.16
CA LEU A 45 12.04 -28.24 5.47
C LEU A 45 10.76 -27.36 5.65
N ARG A 46 10.85 -26.04 5.50
CA ARG A 46 9.72 -25.14 5.72
C ARG A 46 9.13 -24.66 4.40
N LEU A 47 7.82 -24.82 4.25
CA LEU A 47 7.06 -24.22 3.18
C LEU A 47 7.04 -22.70 3.41
N ARG A 48 7.49 -21.94 2.41
CA ARG A 48 7.29 -20.49 2.33
C ARG A 48 6.08 -20.24 1.47
N THR A 49 5.18 -19.41 1.94
CA THR A 49 4.02 -18.96 1.17
C THR A 49 4.17 -17.47 0.93
N ALA A 50 4.01 -17.05 -0.32
CA ALA A 50 3.97 -15.65 -0.65
C ALA A 50 2.82 -14.97 0.11
N VAL A 51 3.07 -13.75 0.54
CA VAL A 51 2.08 -12.91 1.23
C VAL A 51 1.57 -11.87 0.24
N SER A 52 0.24 -11.72 0.18
CA SER A 52 -0.40 -10.72 -0.68
C SER A 52 -1.09 -9.66 0.15
N TYR A 53 -0.85 -8.41 -0.22
CA TYR A 53 -1.55 -7.24 0.29
C TYR A 53 -2.41 -6.67 -0.83
N ILE A 54 -3.71 -6.54 -0.59
CA ILE A 54 -4.70 -6.03 -1.55
C ILE A 54 -5.07 -4.60 -1.14
N ARG A 55 -5.03 -3.66 -2.08
CA ARG A 55 -5.43 -2.27 -1.83
C ARG A 55 -6.88 -2.22 -1.38
N LYS A 56 -7.16 -1.50 -0.28
CA LYS A 56 -8.48 -1.38 0.31
C LYS A 56 -9.12 -0.04 -0.05
N PRO A 57 -10.08 -0.01 -0.99
CA PRO A 57 -10.81 1.21 -1.32
C PRO A 57 -11.57 1.78 -0.12
N GLY A 58 -11.75 3.10 -0.09
CA GLY A 58 -12.48 3.79 0.98
C GLY A 58 -11.69 3.93 2.28
N TYR A 59 -10.38 3.70 2.23
CA TYR A 59 -9.46 3.95 3.34
C TYR A 59 -8.20 4.64 2.83
N TYR A 60 -7.62 5.49 3.68
CA TYR A 60 -6.34 6.14 3.42
C TYR A 60 -5.54 6.28 4.71
N ALA A 61 -4.23 6.43 4.57
CA ALA A 61 -3.34 6.72 5.69
C ALA A 61 -2.67 8.07 5.50
N VAL A 62 -2.44 8.75 6.61
CA VAL A 62 -1.67 10.00 6.70
C VAL A 62 -0.41 9.73 7.50
N HIS A 63 0.74 10.01 6.90
CA HIS A 63 2.05 9.94 7.55
C HIS A 63 2.44 11.34 8.02
N TYR A 64 2.47 11.54 9.30
CA TYR A 64 2.84 12.80 9.93
C TYR A 64 4.36 12.90 10.13
N ASN A 65 4.88 14.10 10.01
CA ASN A 65 6.32 14.35 10.24
C ASN A 65 6.73 14.22 11.70
N GLN A 66 5.76 14.27 12.61
CA GLN A 66 6.01 14.18 14.06
C GLN A 66 5.11 13.12 14.69
N PRO A 67 5.69 12.24 15.56
CA PRO A 67 4.91 11.31 16.36
C PRO A 67 3.97 12.06 17.31
N GLY A 68 2.88 11.43 17.72
CA GLY A 68 1.93 12.00 18.69
C GLY A 68 0.98 13.05 18.13
N THR A 69 0.96 13.27 16.81
CA THR A 69 -0.02 14.17 16.18
C THR A 69 -1.45 13.71 16.51
N VAL A 70 -2.29 14.67 16.94
CA VAL A 70 -3.68 14.38 17.27
C VAL A 70 -4.48 14.19 15.97
N ALA A 71 -4.68 12.92 15.62
CA ALA A 71 -5.45 12.51 14.45
C ALA A 71 -6.91 12.25 14.85
N ILE A 72 -7.76 13.29 14.85
CA ILE A 72 -9.18 13.17 15.19
C ILE A 72 -9.89 12.36 14.10
N GLY A 73 -10.69 11.35 14.49
CA GLY A 73 -11.42 10.50 13.56
C GLY A 73 -10.60 9.35 12.98
N ALA A 74 -9.32 9.20 13.35
CA ALA A 74 -8.53 8.04 12.96
C ALA A 74 -9.11 6.75 13.54
N ILE A 75 -9.26 5.73 12.69
CA ILE A 75 -9.73 4.38 13.07
C ILE A 75 -8.60 3.49 13.57
N LEU A 76 -7.36 3.82 13.21
CA LEU A 76 -6.15 3.10 13.62
C LEU A 76 -4.99 4.08 13.68
N ARG A 77 -4.10 3.88 14.66
CA ARG A 77 -2.85 4.63 14.80
C ARG A 77 -1.69 3.66 14.89
N LEU A 78 -0.64 3.94 14.12
CA LEU A 78 0.55 3.11 14.01
C LEU A 78 1.78 3.95 14.30
N ASN A 79 2.88 3.30 14.69
CA ASN A 79 4.17 3.94 14.91
C ASN A 79 4.07 5.15 15.85
N ASP A 80 3.54 4.93 17.07
CA ASP A 80 3.34 5.96 18.10
C ASP A 80 2.55 7.20 17.61
N GLY A 81 1.61 6.97 16.69
CA GLY A 81 0.76 8.02 16.11
C GLY A 81 1.40 8.79 14.96
N ALA A 82 2.61 8.41 14.52
CA ALA A 82 3.20 9.00 13.31
C ALA A 82 2.43 8.62 12.03
N ILE A 83 1.61 7.58 12.08
CA ILE A 83 0.74 7.18 10.97
C ILE A 83 -0.68 6.98 11.52
N ALA A 84 -1.65 7.61 10.86
CA ALA A 84 -3.06 7.44 11.19
C ALA A 84 -3.85 6.97 9.97
N VAL A 85 -4.77 6.02 10.17
CA VAL A 85 -5.66 5.48 9.15
C VAL A 85 -7.05 6.05 9.33
N PHE A 86 -7.67 6.43 8.23
CA PHE A 86 -9.02 6.99 8.17
C PHE A 86 -9.88 6.20 7.19
N SER A 87 -11.20 6.25 7.39
CA SER A 87 -12.18 5.80 6.41
C SER A 87 -12.70 6.97 5.59
N GLY A 88 -13.06 6.71 4.33
CA GLY A 88 -13.57 7.71 3.40
C GLY A 88 -12.51 8.20 2.40
N GLU A 89 -12.68 9.43 1.92
CA GLU A 89 -11.77 10.07 0.98
C GLU A 89 -10.84 11.05 1.71
N PRO A 90 -9.58 11.20 1.24
CA PRO A 90 -8.66 12.18 1.83
C PRO A 90 -9.21 13.60 1.73
N ASN A 91 -9.09 14.35 2.81
CA ASN A 91 -9.41 15.76 2.82
C ASN A 91 -8.20 16.57 2.31
N GLN A 92 -8.44 17.61 1.50
CA GLN A 92 -7.38 18.50 0.99
C GLN A 92 -6.63 19.27 2.10
N SER A 93 -7.18 19.35 3.29
CA SER A 93 -6.55 19.99 4.46
C SER A 93 -5.63 19.07 5.26
N GLU A 94 -5.50 17.79 4.89
CA GLU A 94 -4.62 16.85 5.60
C GLU A 94 -3.17 17.29 5.52
N GLN A 95 -2.54 17.43 6.70
CA GLN A 95 -1.12 17.77 6.82
C GLN A 95 -0.31 16.48 6.98
N GLY A 96 0.26 16.00 5.88
CA GLY A 96 1.07 14.78 5.88
C GLY A 96 1.17 14.16 4.49
N ILE A 97 1.95 13.09 4.41
CA ILE A 97 2.06 12.30 3.19
C ILE A 97 0.90 11.30 3.17
N LEU A 98 0.15 11.29 2.09
CA LEU A 98 -0.95 10.34 1.92
C LEU A 98 -0.47 9.04 1.31
N SER A 99 -1.01 7.92 1.77
CA SER A 99 -0.83 6.61 1.13
C SER A 99 -2.13 5.81 1.16
N PRO A 100 -2.27 4.82 0.25
CA PRO A 100 -3.36 3.85 0.35
C PRO A 100 -3.18 2.96 1.57
N VAL A 101 -4.28 2.36 1.98
CA VAL A 101 -4.30 1.27 2.95
C VAL A 101 -4.48 -0.04 2.18
N TYR A 102 -3.81 -1.07 2.61
CA TYR A 102 -3.93 -2.43 2.11
C TYR A 102 -4.56 -3.33 3.16
N THR A 103 -5.00 -4.48 2.75
CA THR A 103 -5.36 -5.59 3.64
C THR A 103 -4.51 -6.80 3.34
N LEU A 104 -4.08 -7.47 4.39
CA LEU A 104 -3.46 -8.78 4.27
C LEU A 104 -4.53 -9.79 3.83
N GLU A 105 -4.29 -10.46 2.69
CA GLU A 105 -5.26 -11.36 2.08
C GLU A 105 -5.71 -12.49 3.02
N SER A 106 -4.79 -12.99 3.86
CA SER A 106 -5.05 -14.13 4.76
C SER A 106 -5.98 -13.83 5.93
N ASN A 107 -6.07 -12.56 6.38
CA ASN A 107 -6.85 -12.21 7.59
C ASN A 107 -7.52 -10.84 7.56
N ALA A 108 -7.49 -10.16 6.43
CA ALA A 108 -8.07 -8.82 6.22
C ALA A 108 -7.55 -7.71 7.17
N SER A 109 -6.43 -7.93 7.88
CA SER A 109 -5.81 -6.89 8.71
C SER A 109 -5.37 -5.70 7.87
N LEU A 110 -5.62 -4.48 8.38
CA LEU A 110 -5.17 -3.25 7.72
C LEU A 110 -3.65 -3.15 7.77
N ALA A 111 -3.05 -2.81 6.64
CA ALA A 111 -1.61 -2.66 6.46
C ALA A 111 -1.30 -1.35 5.75
N VAL A 112 -0.31 -0.61 6.24
CA VAL A 112 0.10 0.68 5.69
C VAL A 112 1.56 0.62 5.28
N PRO A 113 1.90 0.91 4.00
CA PRO A 113 3.28 0.96 3.54
C PRO A 113 4.00 2.19 4.13
N THR A 114 5.22 2.02 4.61
CA THR A 114 6.03 3.13 5.17
C THR A 114 6.90 3.83 4.14
N GLY A 115 7.13 3.21 2.98
CA GLY A 115 8.12 3.63 1.99
C GLY A 115 9.53 3.07 2.23
N LEU A 116 9.73 2.31 3.31
CA LEU A 116 10.95 1.53 3.51
C LEU A 116 10.81 0.16 2.85
N ILE A 117 11.91 -0.29 2.25
CA ILE A 117 12.04 -1.59 1.60
C ILE A 117 13.18 -2.35 2.27
N PHE A 118 12.86 -3.53 2.79
CA PHE A 118 13.89 -4.45 3.28
C PHE A 118 14.49 -5.21 2.11
N ILE A 119 15.83 -5.24 2.02
CA ILE A 119 16.55 -6.05 1.04
C ILE A 119 17.48 -7.02 1.75
N ARG A 120 17.56 -8.24 1.24
CA ARG A 120 18.49 -9.26 1.67
C ARG A 120 19.22 -9.83 0.49
N PHE A 121 20.55 -9.79 0.53
CA PHE A 121 21.45 -10.45 -0.39
C PHE A 121 21.83 -11.86 0.12
N ALA A 122 22.58 -12.59 -0.68
CA ALA A 122 23.25 -13.80 -0.20
C ALA A 122 24.21 -13.46 0.95
N GLU A 123 24.36 -14.36 1.93
CA GLU A 123 25.15 -14.10 3.16
C GLU A 123 26.60 -13.69 2.89
N SER A 124 27.15 -14.09 1.74
CA SER A 124 28.50 -13.73 1.32
C SER A 124 28.62 -12.33 0.70
N VAL A 125 27.52 -11.59 0.55
CA VAL A 125 27.46 -10.30 -0.13
C VAL A 125 27.16 -9.20 0.87
N ASP A 126 28.08 -8.28 1.08
CA ASP A 126 27.87 -7.11 1.93
C ASP A 126 27.10 -6.04 1.18
N VAL A 127 26.07 -5.47 1.81
CA VAL A 127 25.24 -4.37 1.25
C VAL A 127 26.10 -3.17 0.88
N GLU A 128 27.12 -2.85 1.65
CA GLU A 128 27.98 -1.71 1.37
C GLU A 128 28.67 -1.83 0.00
N SER A 129 29.02 -3.06 -0.41
CA SER A 129 29.58 -3.33 -1.74
C SER A 129 28.55 -3.19 -2.88
N GLN A 130 27.26 -3.16 -2.55
CA GLN A 130 26.16 -3.05 -3.51
C GLN A 130 25.53 -1.65 -3.60
N ARG A 131 26.08 -0.66 -2.86
CA ARG A 131 25.52 0.69 -2.83
C ARG A 131 25.34 1.31 -4.21
N GLU A 132 26.31 1.13 -5.11
CA GLU A 132 26.24 1.71 -6.46
C GLU A 132 25.07 1.12 -7.26
N VAL A 133 24.91 -0.19 -7.25
CA VAL A 133 23.84 -0.88 -7.97
C VAL A 133 22.46 -0.55 -7.36
N ILE A 134 22.36 -0.44 -6.03
CA ILE A 134 21.15 0.04 -5.33
C ILE A 134 20.83 1.47 -5.77
N ASN A 135 21.87 2.32 -5.85
CA ASN A 135 21.73 3.70 -6.31
C ASN A 135 21.24 3.82 -7.76
N GLN A 136 21.74 2.97 -8.64
CA GLN A 136 21.31 2.90 -10.05
C GLN A 136 19.86 2.43 -10.17
N ALA A 137 19.39 1.56 -9.26
CA ALA A 137 18.01 1.15 -9.17
C ALA A 137 17.07 2.23 -8.58
N GLY A 138 17.57 3.42 -8.26
CA GLY A 138 16.78 4.54 -7.75
C GLY A 138 16.56 4.56 -6.23
N TYR A 139 17.34 3.76 -5.49
CA TYR A 139 17.23 3.68 -4.02
C TYR A 139 18.52 4.15 -3.34
N GLU A 140 18.41 4.37 -2.05
CA GLU A 140 19.55 4.60 -1.16
C GLU A 140 19.39 3.75 0.11
N VAL A 141 20.52 3.42 0.73
CA VAL A 141 20.53 2.70 2.01
C VAL A 141 20.13 3.67 3.12
N ALA A 142 18.95 3.44 3.69
CA ALA A 142 18.43 4.21 4.82
C ALA A 142 19.04 3.73 6.15
N GLN A 143 19.24 2.41 6.28
CA GLN A 143 19.83 1.82 7.48
C GLN A 143 20.50 0.48 7.14
N SER A 144 21.78 0.34 7.47
CA SER A 144 22.52 -0.93 7.47
C SER A 144 22.35 -1.63 8.81
N LEU A 145 22.35 -2.97 8.79
CA LEU A 145 22.23 -3.78 10.00
C LEU A 145 23.60 -4.40 10.32
N SER A 146 24.29 -3.91 11.33
CA SER A 146 25.66 -4.35 11.68
C SER A 146 25.76 -5.83 12.04
N TYR A 147 24.70 -6.42 12.56
CA TYR A 147 24.61 -7.85 12.88
C TYR A 147 24.25 -8.73 11.68
N ALA A 148 23.85 -8.13 10.56
CA ALA A 148 23.46 -8.81 9.33
C ALA A 148 23.92 -7.97 8.11
N PRO A 149 25.22 -7.91 7.79
CA PRO A 149 25.78 -6.99 6.80
C PRO A 149 25.27 -7.21 5.37
N HIS A 150 24.65 -8.37 5.11
CA HIS A 150 23.98 -8.71 3.85
C HIS A 150 22.53 -8.21 3.76
N THR A 151 22.07 -7.40 4.75
CA THR A 151 20.71 -6.85 4.80
C THR A 151 20.68 -5.36 5.07
N ALA A 152 19.69 -4.68 4.52
CA ALA A 152 19.49 -3.25 4.81
C ALA A 152 18.01 -2.84 4.65
N TRP A 153 17.68 -1.70 5.23
CA TRP A 153 16.50 -0.93 4.85
C TRP A 153 16.89 0.10 3.80
N LEU A 154 16.10 0.13 2.73
CA LEU A 154 16.25 1.07 1.62
C LEU A 154 15.07 2.04 1.61
N ARG A 155 15.26 3.20 0.99
CA ARG A 155 14.19 4.11 0.57
C ARG A 155 14.40 4.57 -0.85
N ALA A 156 13.33 4.91 -1.55
CA ALA A 156 13.45 5.53 -2.86
C ALA A 156 14.12 6.91 -2.74
N LYS A 157 15.02 7.26 -3.64
CA LYS A 157 15.71 8.57 -3.70
C LYS A 157 14.75 9.74 -3.84
N SER A 158 13.58 9.51 -4.44
CA SER A 158 12.52 10.51 -4.55
C SER A 158 11.85 10.83 -3.21
N GLY A 159 12.03 9.98 -2.18
CA GLY A 159 11.34 10.08 -0.91
C GLY A 159 9.86 9.69 -0.95
N LYS A 160 9.33 9.29 -2.12
CA LYS A 160 7.92 8.93 -2.27
C LYS A 160 7.67 7.46 -1.97
N ILE A 161 6.61 7.17 -1.22
CA ILE A 161 6.19 5.80 -0.89
C ILE A 161 5.83 5.01 -2.16
N VAL A 162 5.16 5.64 -3.11
CA VAL A 162 4.76 4.99 -4.36
C VAL A 162 5.96 4.51 -5.17
N ASP A 163 7.02 5.34 -5.29
CA ASP A 163 8.22 4.98 -6.04
C ASP A 163 8.98 3.83 -5.35
N ALA A 164 8.97 3.84 -4.01
CA ALA A 164 9.58 2.75 -3.24
C ALA A 164 8.90 1.40 -3.53
N ILE A 165 7.57 1.37 -3.66
CA ILE A 165 6.83 0.14 -3.96
C ILE A 165 6.96 -0.24 -5.44
N ALA A 166 6.86 0.74 -6.36
CA ALA A 166 6.89 0.49 -7.80
C ALA A 166 8.23 -0.09 -8.28
N GLY A 167 9.33 0.26 -7.62
CA GLY A 167 10.67 -0.19 -8.00
C GLY A 167 11.11 -1.53 -7.38
N ILE A 168 10.26 -2.26 -6.65
CA ILE A 168 10.62 -3.53 -5.99
C ILE A 168 11.18 -4.53 -7.01
N SER A 169 10.55 -4.67 -8.16
CA SER A 169 11.02 -5.59 -9.21
C SER A 169 12.42 -5.26 -9.75
N GLN A 170 12.82 -4.00 -9.74
CA GLN A 170 14.17 -3.57 -10.12
C GLN A 170 15.20 -4.00 -9.06
N LEU A 171 14.85 -3.95 -7.78
CA LEU A 171 15.68 -4.44 -6.70
C LEU A 171 15.81 -5.97 -6.73
N GLU A 172 14.73 -6.68 -7.02
CA GLU A 172 14.71 -8.15 -7.16
C GLU A 172 15.60 -8.64 -8.31
N ALA A 173 15.76 -7.82 -9.37
CA ALA A 173 16.61 -8.13 -10.51
C ALA A 173 18.12 -7.96 -10.23
N ILE A 174 18.52 -7.35 -9.11
CA ILE A 174 19.92 -7.19 -8.73
C ILE A 174 20.52 -8.57 -8.41
N ALA A 175 21.71 -8.80 -8.92
CA ALA A 175 22.43 -10.05 -8.71
C ALA A 175 22.62 -10.35 -7.21
N ASN A 176 22.44 -11.62 -6.83
CA ASN A 176 22.56 -12.12 -5.46
C ASN A 176 21.48 -11.63 -4.47
N VAL A 177 20.47 -10.89 -4.89
CA VAL A 177 19.32 -10.60 -4.05
C VAL A 177 18.54 -11.89 -3.78
N LYS A 178 18.15 -12.08 -2.52
CA LYS A 178 17.39 -13.24 -2.01
C LYS A 178 15.97 -12.89 -1.67
N SER A 179 15.72 -11.67 -1.14
CA SER A 179 14.38 -11.16 -0.90
C SER A 179 14.36 -9.65 -0.90
N VAL A 180 13.24 -9.11 -1.34
CA VAL A 180 12.89 -7.69 -1.26
C VAL A 180 11.48 -7.61 -0.70
N GLU A 181 11.30 -6.85 0.38
CA GLU A 181 10.02 -6.81 1.11
C GLU A 181 9.70 -5.37 1.50
N PRO A 182 8.54 -4.81 1.11
CA PRO A 182 8.12 -3.51 1.61
C PRO A 182 7.80 -3.61 3.10
N GLN A 183 8.16 -2.57 3.85
CA GLN A 183 7.72 -2.47 5.22
C GLN A 183 6.24 -2.09 5.27
N MET A 184 5.43 -3.02 5.75
CA MET A 184 4.00 -2.84 5.98
C MET A 184 3.74 -2.81 7.49
N LEU A 185 3.21 -1.70 7.99
CA LEU A 185 2.80 -1.60 9.39
C LEU A 185 1.35 -2.06 9.54
N MET A 186 1.11 -2.87 10.55
CA MET A 186 -0.21 -3.41 10.90
C MET A 186 -0.43 -3.27 12.40
N GLU A 187 -1.70 -3.26 12.82
CA GLU A 187 -2.03 -3.37 14.24
C GLU A 187 -1.50 -4.70 14.80
N ARG A 188 -0.85 -4.65 15.95
CA ARG A 188 -0.46 -5.86 16.65
C ARG A 188 -1.71 -6.49 17.27
N GLY A 189 -2.17 -7.59 16.70
CA GLY A 189 -3.20 -8.40 17.36
C GLY A 189 -2.66 -8.89 18.70
N LEU A 190 -3.38 -8.57 19.78
CA LEU A 190 -3.16 -9.21 21.07
C LEU A 190 -3.45 -10.71 20.90
N ARG A 191 -2.44 -11.55 21.09
CA ARG A 191 -2.58 -13.00 21.17
C ARG A 191 -2.97 -13.40 22.58
#